data_c57bf8d76dc9aaff3698be7256f34d0d
#
_entry.id   c57bf8d76dc9aaff3698be7256f34d0d
#
_cell.length_a   1.000
_cell.length_b   1.000
_cell.length_c   1.000
_cell.angle_alpha   90.00
_cell.angle_beta   90.00
_cell.angle_gamma   90.00
#
_symmetry.space_group_name_H-M   'P 1'
#
loop_
_entity.id
_entity.type
_entity.pdbx_description
1 polymer ?
#
loop_
_entity_poly.entity_id
_entity_poly.type
_entity_poly.pdbx_seq_one_letter_code
_entity_poly.pdbx_strand_id
1 'polypeptide(L)'
;MPPARRYNNGRPTAEGVARSALQAPRIAPRPVRPNIPPMSTPQAPNSGTRAATNAATGAPRPPMISTADALATLLAAAQPLAQSETLSTFDALNRVLAVEVVSPLDVPPMNTSAMDGYAVRAADLHQGSRRLPVSQRIPAGHAPQPLAAGTAARIFTGATVPPGADAVVMQEQAEAGDGEVTILHTPKAGEWITAQGADIKKDSVILPVGTRLSPAALGLAASVGCATLTVTRRVKVAVFFTGDELTMPGEPLKPGAIYNSNRFTLTGLLRNLGCDVTDYGIVPDQLDATRATLREAAAQHDLILTSGGVSVGEEDHVRPAVEAEGHIGMWQIAMKPGKPLAFGAVRRGANEAGQAFFIGLPGNPVSSFVTFLLFVRPFLLRLAGVAHVSPRALSLRADFTQTKSDRRNEFLRARVNPAGGLDLFSNQSSAVLTSTVWGDGIIDNPPNHTISAGEIVRFIPFTELLY
;
A
#
# COMPACT_ATOMS: atom_id res chain seq x y z
N MET A 1 2.94 -25.75 35.54
CA MET A 1 3.08 -24.53 34.70
C MET A 1 4.39 -23.84 35.15
N PRO A 2 5.44 -23.81 34.35
CA PRO A 2 6.63 -22.99 34.60
C PRO A 2 6.49 -21.59 34.02
N PRO A 3 7.12 -20.55 34.60
CA PRO A 3 6.91 -19.15 34.22
C PRO A 3 7.69 -18.74 32.96
N ALA A 4 7.13 -17.78 32.26
CA ALA A 4 7.65 -17.20 31.04
C ALA A 4 9.03 -16.54 31.23
N ARG A 5 10.00 -16.88 30.37
CA ARG A 5 11.30 -16.23 30.30
C ARG A 5 11.20 -14.90 29.59
N ARG A 6 11.55 -13.81 30.24
CA ARG A 6 11.79 -12.49 29.66
C ARG A 6 13.11 -12.50 28.90
N TYR A 7 13.10 -12.15 27.63
CA TYR A 7 14.32 -11.86 26.88
C TYR A 7 14.85 -10.47 27.26
N ASN A 8 16.09 -10.45 27.73
CA ASN A 8 16.82 -9.24 28.13
C ASN A 8 17.69 -8.80 26.94
N ASN A 9 17.42 -7.62 26.35
CA ASN A 9 18.21 -7.03 25.28
C ASN A 9 19.48 -6.40 25.86
N GLY A 10 20.57 -7.17 25.92
CA GLY A 10 21.92 -6.66 26.16
C GLY A 10 22.52 -6.13 24.84
N ARG A 11 22.84 -4.84 24.77
CA ARG A 11 23.65 -4.23 23.70
C ARG A 11 25.09 -4.71 23.85
N PRO A 12 25.76 -5.16 22.78
CA PRO A 12 27.23 -5.29 22.78
C PRO A 12 27.88 -3.95 22.42
N THR A 13 28.88 -3.58 23.21
CA THR A 13 29.81 -2.47 22.99
C THR A 13 30.73 -2.76 21.80
N ALA A 14 31.02 -1.72 21.02
CA ALA A 14 31.92 -1.77 19.90
C ALA A 14 33.38 -1.77 20.35
N GLU A 15 34.15 -2.78 19.93
CA GLU A 15 35.61 -2.67 19.73
C GLU A 15 36.11 -3.73 18.75
N GLY A 16 36.72 -3.25 17.67
CA GLY A 16 37.85 -3.84 16.99
C GLY A 16 37.65 -4.97 15.99
N VAL A 17 37.31 -4.67 14.69
CA VAL A 17 37.78 -5.47 13.56
C VAL A 17 38.21 -4.57 12.42
N ALA A 18 39.42 -4.86 11.93
CA ALA A 18 40.18 -4.10 10.95
C ALA A 18 39.56 -4.07 9.55
N ARG A 19 39.78 -2.96 8.86
CA ARG A 19 39.41 -2.65 7.46
C ARG A 19 40.15 -3.55 6.47
N SER A 20 39.39 -4.18 5.57
CA SER A 20 39.88 -4.59 4.27
C SER A 20 39.01 -3.87 3.23
N ALA A 21 39.62 -2.99 2.45
CA ALA A 21 38.96 -2.19 1.42
C ALA A 21 38.86 -2.98 0.12
N LEU A 22 37.65 -3.23 -0.34
CA LEU A 22 37.34 -3.58 -1.72
C LEU A 22 36.61 -2.38 -2.34
N GLN A 23 37.27 -1.71 -3.27
CA GLN A 23 36.73 -0.61 -4.07
C GLN A 23 35.68 -1.15 -5.04
N ALA A 24 34.43 -0.70 -4.90
CA ALA A 24 33.39 -0.82 -5.92
C ALA A 24 33.41 0.42 -6.86
N PRO A 25 33.11 0.27 -8.16
CA PRO A 25 33.14 1.38 -9.10
C PRO A 25 32.01 2.37 -8.82
N ARG A 26 32.38 3.65 -8.69
CA ARG A 26 31.47 4.78 -8.57
C ARG A 26 30.78 5.02 -9.93
N ILE A 27 29.51 4.72 -10.04
CA ILE A 27 28.61 5.37 -10.99
C ILE A 27 27.64 6.21 -10.16
N ALA A 28 27.90 7.52 -10.11
CA ALA A 28 26.96 8.46 -9.50
C ALA A 28 25.80 8.69 -10.49
N PRO A 29 24.55 8.41 -10.12
CA PRO A 29 23.42 8.86 -10.91
C PRO A 29 23.31 10.38 -10.76
N ARG A 30 23.26 11.08 -11.90
CA ARG A 30 22.93 12.51 -11.93
C ARG A 30 21.54 12.68 -11.27
N PRO A 31 21.34 13.69 -10.41
CA PRO A 31 20.02 14.00 -9.87
C PRO A 31 19.10 14.38 -11.03
N VAL A 32 18.09 13.56 -11.28
CA VAL A 32 17.00 13.88 -12.18
C VAL A 32 16.21 15.01 -11.50
N ARG A 33 16.24 16.19 -12.07
CA ARG A 33 15.44 17.32 -11.62
C ARG A 33 13.98 16.96 -11.85
N PRO A 34 13.09 17.06 -10.87
CA PRO A 34 11.65 17.02 -11.12
C PRO A 34 11.30 18.27 -11.92
N ASN A 35 11.15 18.11 -13.22
CA ASN A 35 10.65 19.15 -14.12
C ASN A 35 9.12 19.09 -14.04
N ILE A 36 8.53 19.86 -13.10
CA ILE A 36 7.09 20.09 -13.13
C ILE A 36 6.88 21.11 -14.26
N PRO A 37 6.29 20.71 -15.40
CA PRO A 37 6.01 21.66 -16.45
C PRO A 37 5.04 22.72 -15.92
N PRO A 38 5.14 23.99 -16.35
CA PRO A 38 4.10 24.97 -16.04
C PRO A 38 2.77 24.38 -16.49
N MET A 39 1.83 24.28 -15.56
CA MET A 39 0.51 23.70 -15.81
C MET A 39 -0.19 24.57 -16.87
N SER A 40 -0.16 24.11 -18.11
CA SER A 40 -1.03 24.66 -19.14
C SER A 40 -2.48 24.41 -18.71
N THR A 41 -3.25 25.48 -18.59
CA THR A 41 -4.70 25.42 -18.44
C THR A 41 -5.24 24.49 -19.52
N PRO A 42 -6.04 23.47 -19.20
CA PRO A 42 -6.64 22.60 -20.20
C PRO A 42 -7.46 23.46 -21.17
N GLN A 43 -7.11 23.43 -22.46
CA GLN A 43 -7.97 23.99 -23.51
C GLN A 43 -9.27 23.16 -23.51
N ALA A 44 -10.38 23.84 -23.28
CA ALA A 44 -11.71 23.24 -23.28
C ALA A 44 -12.03 22.64 -24.65
N PRO A 45 -12.61 21.41 -24.71
CA PRO A 45 -13.22 20.93 -25.93
C PRO A 45 -14.41 21.82 -26.27
N ASN A 46 -14.49 22.26 -27.52
CA ASN A 46 -15.56 23.08 -28.09
C ASN A 46 -16.87 22.29 -28.09
N SER A 47 -17.68 22.39 -27.04
CA SER A 47 -19.07 21.99 -27.04
C SER A 47 -19.88 23.09 -26.39
N GLY A 48 -20.73 23.71 -27.21
CA GLY A 48 -21.57 24.88 -26.87
C GLY A 48 -22.66 24.58 -25.85
N THR A 49 -22.29 24.64 -24.57
CA THR A 49 -23.23 24.64 -23.43
C THR A 49 -23.19 26.03 -22.77
N ARG A 50 -24.33 26.69 -22.69
CA ARG A 50 -24.49 27.99 -22.02
C ARG A 50 -23.90 27.94 -20.62
N ALA A 51 -22.82 28.67 -20.36
CA ALA A 51 -22.18 28.82 -19.06
C ALA A 51 -23.11 29.53 -18.07
N ALA A 52 -23.32 28.95 -16.89
CA ALA A 52 -24.01 29.63 -15.80
C ALA A 52 -23.11 30.75 -15.24
N THR A 53 -23.62 31.98 -15.15
CA THR A 53 -22.90 33.15 -14.61
C THR A 53 -22.84 33.18 -13.12
N ASN A 54 -21.73 33.69 -12.58
CA ASN A 54 -21.55 33.93 -11.14
C ASN A 54 -22.35 35.21 -10.77
N ALA A 55 -23.21 35.14 -9.77
CA ALA A 55 -24.11 36.23 -9.40
C ALA A 55 -23.42 37.53 -8.91
N ALA A 56 -22.14 37.44 -8.51
CA ALA A 56 -21.39 38.57 -7.95
C ALA A 56 -20.46 39.31 -8.92
N THR A 57 -19.96 38.64 -10.00
CA THR A 57 -18.95 39.23 -10.89
C THR A 57 -19.25 39.09 -12.39
N GLY A 58 -20.31 38.39 -12.75
CA GLY A 58 -20.65 38.13 -14.17
C GLY A 58 -19.65 37.25 -14.95
N ALA A 59 -18.57 36.84 -14.36
CA ALA A 59 -17.59 35.97 -15.01
C ALA A 59 -18.08 34.50 -15.08
N PRO A 60 -17.86 33.79 -16.20
CA PRO A 60 -18.23 32.38 -16.31
C PRO A 60 -17.47 31.55 -15.26
N ARG A 61 -18.18 30.71 -14.53
CA ARG A 61 -17.54 29.77 -13.61
C ARG A 61 -16.63 28.83 -14.39
N PRO A 62 -15.39 28.58 -13.91
CA PRO A 62 -14.52 27.60 -14.55
C PRO A 62 -15.23 26.23 -14.63
N PRO A 63 -15.09 25.51 -15.75
CA PRO A 63 -15.71 24.19 -15.90
C PRO A 63 -15.17 23.24 -14.85
N MET A 64 -16.05 22.38 -14.31
CA MET A 64 -15.62 21.29 -13.43
C MET A 64 -14.86 20.25 -14.26
N ILE A 65 -13.72 19.79 -13.73
CA ILE A 65 -12.98 18.68 -14.32
C ILE A 65 -13.50 17.34 -13.78
N SER A 66 -13.40 16.28 -14.59
CA SER A 66 -13.81 14.94 -14.14
C SER A 66 -12.89 14.42 -13.02
N THR A 67 -13.38 13.46 -12.22
CA THR A 67 -12.56 12.77 -11.23
C THR A 67 -11.38 12.05 -11.86
N ALA A 68 -11.56 11.47 -13.05
CA ALA A 68 -10.52 10.77 -13.79
C ALA A 68 -9.41 11.72 -14.26
N ASP A 69 -9.77 12.87 -14.85
CA ASP A 69 -8.81 13.86 -15.35
C ASP A 69 -8.02 14.51 -14.20
N ALA A 70 -8.71 14.82 -13.08
CA ALA A 70 -8.06 15.35 -11.89
C ALA A 70 -7.02 14.36 -11.32
N LEU A 71 -7.39 13.08 -11.21
CA LEU A 71 -6.49 12.03 -10.73
C LEU A 71 -5.32 11.83 -11.71
N ALA A 72 -5.58 11.79 -13.02
CA ALA A 72 -4.53 11.64 -14.02
C ALA A 72 -3.51 12.78 -13.96
N THR A 73 -3.98 14.02 -13.79
CA THR A 73 -3.11 15.20 -13.65
C THR A 73 -2.22 15.11 -12.39
N LEU A 74 -2.80 14.72 -11.23
CA LEU A 74 -2.05 14.52 -10.01
C LEU A 74 -0.98 13.42 -10.16
N LEU A 75 -1.35 12.28 -10.73
CA LEU A 75 -0.44 11.16 -10.91
C LEU A 75 0.68 11.45 -11.93
N ALA A 76 0.40 12.27 -12.95
CA ALA A 76 1.42 12.71 -13.90
C ALA A 76 2.50 13.61 -13.23
N ALA A 77 2.10 14.40 -12.23
CA ALA A 77 3.02 15.23 -11.46
C ALA A 77 3.84 14.42 -10.43
N ALA A 78 3.29 13.30 -9.93
CA ALA A 78 3.91 12.48 -8.91
C ALA A 78 4.99 11.57 -9.50
N GLN A 79 6.26 11.93 -9.31
CA GLN A 79 7.39 11.06 -9.63
C GLN A 79 7.84 10.32 -8.36
N PRO A 80 8.18 9.02 -8.46
CA PRO A 80 8.73 8.27 -7.32
C PRO A 80 9.97 8.97 -6.74
N LEU A 81 10.06 8.97 -5.41
CA LEU A 81 11.23 9.51 -4.72
C LEU A 81 12.48 8.71 -5.08
N ALA A 82 13.54 9.39 -5.47
CA ALA A 82 14.81 8.75 -5.85
C ALA A 82 15.61 8.21 -4.65
N GLN A 83 15.27 8.62 -3.44
CA GLN A 83 16.03 8.26 -2.23
C GLN A 83 15.53 6.94 -1.67
N SER A 84 16.47 6.04 -1.38
CA SER A 84 16.20 4.74 -0.78
C SER A 84 17.03 4.56 0.50
N GLU A 85 16.60 3.59 1.31
CA GLU A 85 17.29 3.15 2.52
C GLU A 85 17.22 1.62 2.63
N THR A 86 18.19 1.04 3.33
CA THR A 86 18.22 -0.40 3.57
C THR A 86 17.76 -0.67 4.99
N LEU A 87 16.77 -1.54 5.14
CA LEU A 87 16.18 -1.92 6.42
C LEU A 87 16.31 -3.43 6.64
N SER A 88 16.26 -3.86 7.89
CA SER A 88 15.99 -5.25 8.22
C SER A 88 14.66 -5.68 7.59
N THR A 89 14.58 -6.91 7.10
CA THR A 89 13.33 -7.47 6.57
C THR A 89 12.20 -7.41 7.61
N PHE A 90 12.50 -7.53 8.91
CA PHE A 90 11.53 -7.38 10.01
C PHE A 90 10.92 -5.97 10.08
N ASP A 91 11.69 -4.92 9.75
CA ASP A 91 11.27 -3.51 9.88
C ASP A 91 10.67 -2.95 8.57
N ALA A 92 10.62 -3.77 7.52
CA ALA A 92 10.23 -3.34 6.18
C ALA A 92 8.71 -3.42 5.91
N LEU A 93 7.88 -3.79 6.89
CA LEU A 93 6.42 -3.86 6.72
C LEU A 93 5.84 -2.52 6.25
N ASN A 94 4.95 -2.59 5.24
CA ASN A 94 4.31 -1.43 4.59
C ASN A 94 5.27 -0.47 3.87
N ARG A 95 6.57 -0.81 3.76
CA ARG A 95 7.52 -0.07 2.93
C ARG A 95 7.36 -0.48 1.46
N VAL A 96 7.96 0.29 0.56
CA VAL A 96 7.90 0.04 -0.89
C VAL A 96 9.29 -0.31 -1.40
N LEU A 97 9.42 -1.40 -2.13
CA LEU A 97 10.70 -1.85 -2.68
C LEU A 97 11.23 -0.85 -3.72
N ALA A 98 12.46 -0.39 -3.49
CA ALA A 98 13.23 0.41 -4.43
C ALA A 98 14.11 -0.46 -5.35
N VAL A 99 14.40 -1.68 -4.94
CA VAL A 99 15.15 -2.70 -5.68
C VAL A 99 14.37 -4.00 -5.64
N GLU A 100 14.26 -4.69 -6.77
CA GLU A 100 13.61 -6.00 -6.85
C GLU A 100 14.32 -7.05 -5.99
N VAL A 101 13.59 -8.06 -5.56
CA VAL A 101 14.14 -9.22 -4.86
C VAL A 101 14.24 -10.38 -5.84
N VAL A 102 15.47 -10.78 -6.12
CA VAL A 102 15.80 -11.94 -6.96
C VAL A 102 16.18 -13.10 -6.04
N SER A 103 15.64 -14.29 -6.28
CA SER A 103 15.97 -15.47 -5.49
C SER A 103 17.39 -15.97 -5.80
N PRO A 104 18.30 -16.07 -4.81
CA PRO A 104 19.63 -16.62 -5.01
C PRO A 104 19.67 -18.16 -5.08
N LEU A 105 18.52 -18.82 -4.83
CA LEU A 105 18.42 -20.28 -4.74
C LEU A 105 17.05 -20.78 -5.22
N ASP A 106 16.97 -22.08 -5.51
CA ASP A 106 15.70 -22.78 -5.70
C ASP A 106 14.96 -22.96 -4.36
N VAL A 107 13.61 -22.94 -4.39
CA VAL A 107 12.79 -23.30 -3.23
C VAL A 107 11.82 -24.42 -3.63
N PRO A 108 11.89 -25.59 -3.00
CA PRO A 108 12.93 -26.01 -2.07
C PRO A 108 14.30 -26.16 -2.78
N PRO A 109 15.43 -26.10 -2.01
CA PRO A 109 16.78 -26.12 -2.59
C PRO A 109 17.20 -27.51 -3.11
N MET A 110 16.47 -28.53 -2.75
CA MET A 110 16.64 -29.93 -3.19
C MET A 110 15.28 -30.63 -3.22
N ASN A 111 15.21 -31.81 -3.86
CA ASN A 111 14.01 -32.66 -3.78
C ASN A 111 13.71 -33.01 -2.33
N THR A 112 12.46 -32.79 -1.89
CA THR A 112 12.03 -33.07 -0.51
C THR A 112 10.83 -34.00 -0.48
N SER A 113 10.70 -34.75 0.62
CA SER A 113 9.51 -35.61 0.80
C SER A 113 8.28 -34.75 1.11
N ALA A 114 7.19 -35.05 0.40
CA ALA A 114 5.89 -34.44 0.67
C ALA A 114 5.12 -35.12 1.82
N MET A 115 5.56 -36.31 2.24
CA MET A 115 4.91 -37.17 3.21
C MET A 115 5.91 -37.80 4.20
N ASP A 116 5.38 -38.23 5.32
CA ASP A 116 6.09 -39.14 6.23
C ASP A 116 6.00 -40.55 5.65
N GLY A 117 7.13 -41.25 5.51
CA GLY A 117 7.14 -42.55 4.90
C GLY A 117 8.53 -43.11 4.67
N TYR A 118 8.70 -43.74 3.49
CA TYR A 118 9.94 -44.41 3.09
C TYR A 118 10.35 -43.95 1.71
N ALA A 119 11.55 -43.39 1.59
CA ALA A 119 12.17 -43.14 0.29
C ALA A 119 12.71 -44.44 -0.28
N VAL A 120 12.37 -44.71 -1.53
CA VAL A 120 12.66 -45.96 -2.25
C VAL A 120 13.06 -45.68 -3.68
N ARG A 121 13.63 -46.71 -4.35
CA ARG A 121 13.72 -46.78 -5.81
C ARG A 121 12.51 -47.54 -6.32
N ALA A 122 11.65 -46.88 -7.11
CA ALA A 122 10.44 -47.50 -7.64
C ALA A 122 10.75 -48.82 -8.42
N ALA A 123 11.87 -48.85 -9.16
CA ALA A 123 12.31 -50.04 -9.90
C ALA A 123 12.53 -51.26 -9.02
N ASP A 124 13.02 -51.10 -7.78
CA ASP A 124 13.28 -52.20 -6.86
C ASP A 124 11.98 -52.92 -6.43
N LEU A 125 10.85 -52.22 -6.47
CA LEU A 125 9.53 -52.72 -6.06
C LEU A 125 8.74 -53.34 -7.24
N HIS A 126 9.10 -53.05 -8.48
CA HIS A 126 8.46 -53.64 -9.67
C HIS A 126 8.93 -55.07 -9.98
N GLN A 127 10.19 -55.38 -9.63
CA GLN A 127 10.86 -56.67 -10.02
C GLN A 127 11.42 -57.44 -8.83
N GLY A 128 11.34 -56.86 -7.60
CA GLY A 128 11.98 -57.43 -6.43
C GLY A 128 11.05 -57.69 -5.26
N SER A 129 11.66 -57.94 -4.09
CA SER A 129 10.97 -58.11 -2.83
C SER A 129 10.35 -56.77 -2.37
N ARG A 130 9.10 -56.83 -1.93
CA ARG A 130 8.46 -55.66 -1.26
C ARG A 130 8.97 -55.42 0.16
N ARG A 131 9.81 -56.30 0.68
CA ARG A 131 10.46 -56.23 1.98
C ARG A 131 11.88 -55.72 1.81
N LEU A 132 12.16 -54.52 2.30
CA LEU A 132 13.42 -53.81 2.12
C LEU A 132 14.08 -53.49 3.48
N PRO A 133 15.40 -53.69 3.64
CA PRO A 133 16.14 -53.20 4.77
C PRO A 133 16.05 -51.63 4.86
N VAL A 134 15.82 -51.10 6.04
CA VAL A 134 15.85 -49.65 6.28
C VAL A 134 17.29 -49.22 6.58
N SER A 135 17.95 -48.62 5.59
CA SER A 135 19.39 -48.27 5.66
C SER A 135 19.69 -47.01 6.46
N GLN A 136 18.72 -46.11 6.55
CA GLN A 136 18.89 -44.81 7.27
C GLN A 136 17.55 -44.22 7.65
N ARG A 137 17.60 -43.24 8.61
CA ARG A 137 16.48 -42.40 9.00
C ARG A 137 16.84 -40.96 8.74
N ILE A 138 16.01 -40.24 7.98
CA ILE A 138 16.26 -38.88 7.46
C ILE A 138 15.20 -37.93 7.99
N PRO A 139 15.39 -37.29 9.19
CA PRO A 139 14.52 -36.22 9.62
C PRO A 139 14.82 -34.94 8.85
N ALA A 140 13.87 -33.98 8.84
CA ALA A 140 14.06 -32.67 8.22
C ALA A 140 15.30 -31.98 8.81
N GLY A 141 16.06 -31.28 7.96
CA GLY A 141 17.30 -30.58 8.34
C GLY A 141 18.55 -31.48 8.40
N HIS A 142 18.46 -32.74 8.05
CA HIS A 142 19.61 -33.66 7.99
C HIS A 142 19.95 -34.00 6.52
N ALA A 143 21.26 -34.03 6.25
CA ALA A 143 21.73 -34.45 4.93
C ALA A 143 21.68 -35.99 4.81
N PRO A 144 20.99 -36.53 3.80
CA PRO A 144 20.92 -37.99 3.60
C PRO A 144 22.19 -38.55 2.96
N GLN A 145 22.47 -39.84 3.23
CA GLN A 145 23.44 -40.61 2.45
C GLN A 145 22.75 -41.14 1.19
N PRO A 146 23.49 -41.43 0.10
CA PRO A 146 22.93 -42.09 -1.07
C PRO A 146 22.20 -43.40 -0.71
N LEU A 147 21.03 -43.63 -1.29
CA LEU A 147 20.24 -44.83 -1.11
C LEU A 147 20.80 -45.98 -1.96
N ALA A 148 21.24 -47.08 -1.34
CA ALA A 148 21.67 -48.27 -2.06
C ALA A 148 20.47 -48.97 -2.69
N ALA A 149 20.72 -49.68 -3.82
CA ALA A 149 19.71 -50.52 -4.47
C ALA A 149 19.21 -51.61 -3.49
N GLY A 150 17.91 -51.92 -3.54
CA GLY A 150 17.30 -52.91 -2.66
C GLY A 150 17.14 -52.48 -1.21
N THR A 151 17.28 -51.18 -0.89
CA THR A 151 17.05 -50.63 0.47
C THR A 151 16.00 -49.54 0.47
N ALA A 152 15.47 -49.23 1.66
CA ALA A 152 14.60 -48.08 1.91
C ALA A 152 15.25 -47.12 2.93
N ALA A 153 14.84 -45.86 2.90
CA ALA A 153 15.19 -44.87 3.92
C ALA A 153 13.92 -44.38 4.60
N ARG A 154 13.83 -44.46 5.92
CA ARG A 154 12.76 -43.79 6.69
C ARG A 154 12.92 -42.29 6.55
N ILE A 155 11.90 -41.62 5.97
CA ILE A 155 11.94 -40.19 5.66
C ILE A 155 10.71 -39.48 6.26
N PHE A 156 10.84 -38.17 6.51
CA PHE A 156 9.78 -37.33 7.07
C PHE A 156 9.51 -36.18 6.14
N THR A 157 8.30 -35.62 6.24
CA THR A 157 7.85 -34.45 5.46
C THR A 157 8.87 -33.31 5.53
N GLY A 158 9.23 -32.76 4.39
CA GLY A 158 10.24 -31.71 4.26
C GLY A 158 11.70 -32.17 4.35
N ALA A 159 11.97 -33.45 4.63
CA ALA A 159 13.33 -33.99 4.59
C ALA A 159 13.81 -34.17 3.14
N THR A 160 15.12 -33.99 2.95
CA THR A 160 15.75 -34.17 1.64
C THR A 160 15.67 -35.62 1.19
N VAL A 161 15.18 -35.85 -0.02
CA VAL A 161 15.16 -37.19 -0.66
C VAL A 161 16.59 -37.61 -0.96
N PRO A 162 17.02 -38.80 -0.50
CA PRO A 162 18.40 -39.26 -0.72
C PRO A 162 18.70 -39.47 -2.19
N PRO A 163 19.92 -39.16 -2.67
CA PRO A 163 20.36 -39.52 -4.01
C PRO A 163 20.16 -41.02 -4.25
N GLY A 164 19.61 -41.41 -5.38
CA GLY A 164 19.28 -42.76 -5.72
C GLY A 164 17.84 -43.19 -5.42
N ALA A 165 17.11 -42.50 -4.55
CA ALA A 165 15.67 -42.64 -4.41
C ALA A 165 14.94 -41.79 -5.48
N ASP A 166 13.84 -42.34 -6.03
CA ASP A 166 13.00 -41.65 -7.02
C ASP A 166 11.51 -41.64 -6.64
N ALA A 167 11.14 -42.19 -5.48
CA ALA A 167 9.78 -42.14 -4.95
C ALA A 167 9.79 -42.16 -3.41
N VAL A 168 8.69 -41.67 -2.83
CA VAL A 168 8.37 -41.83 -1.40
C VAL A 168 7.06 -42.60 -1.30
N VAL A 169 7.03 -43.60 -0.44
CA VAL A 169 5.81 -44.34 -0.08
C VAL A 169 5.35 -43.86 1.29
N MET A 170 4.08 -43.47 1.40
CA MET A 170 3.50 -43.02 2.66
C MET A 170 3.59 -44.14 3.73
N GLN A 171 3.79 -43.78 4.96
CA GLN A 171 3.88 -44.74 6.07
C GLN A 171 2.62 -45.58 6.24
N GLU A 172 1.44 -45.06 5.84
CA GLU A 172 0.16 -45.77 5.85
C GLU A 172 0.07 -46.87 4.78
N GLN A 173 1.00 -46.85 3.82
CA GLN A 173 1.12 -47.85 2.74
C GLN A 173 2.33 -48.76 2.95
N ALA A 174 2.82 -48.86 4.19
CA ALA A 174 3.99 -49.64 4.56
C ALA A 174 3.82 -50.26 5.96
N GLU A 175 4.37 -51.44 6.14
CA GLU A 175 4.44 -52.14 7.43
C GLU A 175 5.88 -52.12 7.94
N ALA A 176 6.13 -51.41 9.05
CA ALA A 176 7.44 -51.35 9.68
C ALA A 176 7.76 -52.64 10.43
N GLY A 177 8.97 -53.19 10.21
CA GLY A 177 9.54 -54.30 10.97
C GLY A 177 10.80 -53.90 11.74
N ASP A 178 11.49 -54.89 12.29
CA ASP A 178 12.77 -54.66 12.96
C ASP A 178 13.89 -54.47 11.94
N GLY A 179 14.30 -53.24 11.69
CA GLY A 179 15.34 -52.88 10.72
C GLY A 179 14.92 -53.01 9.25
N GLU A 180 13.66 -53.26 8.96
CA GLU A 180 13.12 -53.47 7.61
C GLU A 180 11.71 -52.88 7.48
N VAL A 181 11.24 -52.77 6.23
CA VAL A 181 9.88 -52.32 5.89
C VAL A 181 9.30 -53.14 4.79
N THR A 182 8.02 -53.53 4.89
CA THR A 182 7.23 -54.12 3.82
C THR A 182 6.41 -53.05 3.14
N ILE A 183 6.64 -52.84 1.86
CA ILE A 183 5.93 -51.83 1.05
C ILE A 183 4.66 -52.46 0.45
N LEU A 184 3.49 -51.91 0.78
CA LEU A 184 2.18 -52.40 0.32
C LEU A 184 1.75 -51.77 -1.00
N HIS A 185 2.32 -50.62 -1.36
CA HIS A 185 2.04 -49.88 -2.58
C HIS A 185 3.22 -49.98 -3.58
N THR A 186 2.93 -49.98 -4.88
CA THR A 186 3.96 -49.87 -5.91
C THR A 186 4.01 -48.41 -6.41
N PRO A 187 4.97 -47.61 -5.97
CA PRO A 187 5.01 -46.17 -6.30
C PRO A 187 5.46 -45.95 -7.74
N LYS A 188 5.07 -44.81 -8.30
CA LYS A 188 5.63 -44.28 -9.54
C LYS A 188 6.82 -43.38 -9.23
N ALA A 189 7.76 -43.30 -10.18
CA ALA A 189 8.84 -42.30 -10.04
C ALA A 189 8.27 -40.89 -9.92
N GLY A 190 8.78 -40.09 -8.97
CA GLY A 190 8.31 -38.76 -8.58
C GLY A 190 7.18 -38.78 -7.56
N GLU A 191 6.61 -39.92 -7.19
CA GLU A 191 5.47 -39.96 -6.25
C GLU A 191 5.89 -39.46 -4.87
N TRP A 192 5.09 -38.51 -4.32
CA TRP A 192 5.29 -37.83 -3.04
C TRP A 192 6.66 -37.14 -2.89
N ILE A 193 7.25 -36.70 -4.00
CA ILE A 193 8.46 -35.88 -4.04
C ILE A 193 8.09 -34.47 -4.49
N THR A 194 8.38 -33.48 -3.64
CA THR A 194 8.39 -32.08 -4.06
C THR A 194 9.72 -31.79 -4.74
N ALA A 195 9.65 -31.47 -6.02
CA ALA A 195 10.84 -31.22 -6.82
C ALA A 195 11.60 -29.96 -6.38
N GLN A 196 12.91 -29.96 -6.54
CA GLN A 196 13.76 -28.79 -6.38
C GLN A 196 13.22 -27.61 -7.21
N GLY A 197 13.06 -26.44 -6.59
CA GLY A 197 12.57 -25.24 -7.24
C GLY A 197 11.11 -25.34 -7.71
N ALA A 198 10.29 -26.18 -7.07
CA ALA A 198 8.87 -26.30 -7.39
C ALA A 198 8.08 -25.03 -7.09
N ASP A 199 8.49 -24.25 -6.09
CA ASP A 199 7.89 -22.98 -5.72
C ASP A 199 8.63 -21.80 -6.38
N ILE A 200 9.94 -21.70 -6.13
CA ILE A 200 10.77 -20.60 -6.66
C ILE A 200 11.98 -21.18 -7.40
N LYS A 201 12.23 -20.66 -8.59
CA LYS A 201 13.46 -20.94 -9.33
C LYS A 201 14.53 -19.94 -8.99
N LYS A 202 15.76 -20.41 -8.83
CA LYS A 202 16.93 -19.56 -8.72
C LYS A 202 16.95 -18.51 -9.85
N ASP A 203 17.40 -17.31 -9.53
CA ASP A 203 17.51 -16.14 -10.42
C ASP A 203 16.16 -15.58 -10.93
N SER A 204 15.02 -16.07 -10.39
CA SER A 204 13.71 -15.46 -10.66
C SER A 204 13.46 -14.24 -9.76
N VAL A 205 12.81 -13.22 -10.34
CA VAL A 205 12.30 -12.07 -9.59
C VAL A 205 11.07 -12.51 -8.81
N ILE A 206 11.15 -12.49 -7.48
CA ILE A 206 10.04 -12.90 -6.59
C ILE A 206 9.22 -11.72 -6.09
N LEU A 207 9.84 -10.53 -5.96
CA LEU A 207 9.16 -9.28 -5.61
C LEU A 207 9.72 -8.17 -6.51
N PRO A 208 8.91 -7.61 -7.43
CA PRO A 208 9.37 -6.53 -8.30
C PRO A 208 9.49 -5.18 -7.58
N VAL A 209 10.23 -4.25 -8.17
CA VAL A 209 10.29 -2.84 -7.74
C VAL A 209 8.88 -2.26 -7.66
N GLY A 210 8.63 -1.44 -6.65
CA GLY A 210 7.32 -0.82 -6.43
C GLY A 210 6.32 -1.72 -5.70
N THR A 211 6.74 -2.92 -5.27
CA THR A 211 5.94 -3.77 -4.38
C THR A 211 5.82 -3.12 -3.01
N ARG A 212 4.60 -2.88 -2.53
CA ARG A 212 4.35 -2.53 -1.13
C ARG A 212 4.36 -3.80 -0.28
N LEU A 213 5.27 -3.85 0.68
CA LEU A 213 5.59 -5.05 1.45
C LEU A 213 4.48 -5.39 2.45
N SER A 214 3.75 -6.45 2.14
CA SER A 214 2.79 -7.11 3.03
C SER A 214 3.50 -8.12 3.95
N PRO A 215 2.85 -8.65 5.00
CA PRO A 215 3.40 -9.75 5.79
C PRO A 215 3.80 -10.96 4.94
N ALA A 216 3.01 -11.30 3.91
CA ALA A 216 3.33 -12.40 2.99
C ALA A 216 4.57 -12.09 2.14
N ALA A 217 4.74 -10.83 1.68
CA ALA A 217 5.93 -10.41 0.93
C ALA A 217 7.20 -10.48 1.79
N LEU A 218 7.12 -10.11 3.08
CA LEU A 218 8.25 -10.26 4.00
C LEU A 218 8.61 -11.73 4.21
N GLY A 219 7.61 -12.60 4.39
CA GLY A 219 7.81 -14.04 4.49
C GLY A 219 8.48 -14.61 3.23
N LEU A 220 8.03 -14.17 2.05
CA LEU A 220 8.60 -14.59 0.76
C LEU A 220 10.06 -14.14 0.61
N ALA A 221 10.39 -12.89 0.95
CA ALA A 221 11.77 -12.41 0.94
C ALA A 221 12.65 -13.19 1.93
N ALA A 222 12.13 -13.46 3.13
CA ALA A 222 12.84 -14.25 4.14
C ALA A 222 13.07 -15.71 3.72
N SER A 223 12.13 -16.33 2.98
CA SER A 223 12.25 -17.74 2.51
C SER A 223 13.41 -17.97 1.54
N VAL A 224 13.88 -16.91 0.90
CA VAL A 224 15.08 -16.95 0.03
C VAL A 224 16.32 -16.34 0.70
N GLY A 225 16.28 -16.11 2.01
CA GLY A 225 17.42 -15.67 2.82
C GLY A 225 17.68 -14.17 2.82
N CYS A 226 16.76 -13.33 2.36
CA CYS A 226 16.92 -11.88 2.40
C CYS A 226 16.78 -11.34 3.84
N ALA A 227 17.89 -11.04 4.49
CA ALA A 227 17.92 -10.45 5.83
C ALA A 227 17.57 -8.94 5.82
N THR A 228 17.85 -8.26 4.71
CA THR A 228 17.62 -6.83 4.52
C THR A 228 16.97 -6.56 3.16
N LEU A 229 16.21 -5.47 3.08
CA LEU A 229 15.55 -5.01 1.86
C LEU A 229 15.87 -3.54 1.61
N THR A 230 16.11 -3.19 0.34
CA THR A 230 16.25 -1.78 -0.08
C THR A 230 14.89 -1.23 -0.48
N VAL A 231 14.44 -0.22 0.26
CA VAL A 231 13.11 0.37 0.13
C VAL A 231 13.20 1.87 -0.13
N THR A 232 12.19 2.44 -0.79
CA THR A 232 12.05 3.89 -0.91
C THR A 232 11.91 4.50 0.48
N ARG A 233 12.57 5.63 0.76
CA ARG A 233 12.37 6.32 2.03
C ARG A 233 10.91 6.73 2.22
N ARG A 234 10.50 6.97 3.45
CA ARG A 234 9.15 7.47 3.74
C ARG A 234 8.93 8.84 3.09
N VAL A 235 7.72 9.05 2.55
CA VAL A 235 7.28 10.37 2.08
C VAL A 235 7.10 11.26 3.30
N LYS A 236 7.75 12.43 3.32
CA LYS A 236 7.64 13.42 4.38
C LYS A 236 6.48 14.36 4.08
N VAL A 237 5.51 14.42 4.98
CA VAL A 237 4.29 15.22 4.81
C VAL A 237 4.14 16.20 5.96
N ALA A 238 4.08 17.50 5.64
CA ALA A 238 3.64 18.54 6.57
C ALA A 238 2.11 18.64 6.50
N VAL A 239 1.44 18.68 7.65
CA VAL A 239 0.00 18.93 7.72
C VAL A 239 -0.30 20.11 8.61
N PHE A 240 -1.17 21.02 8.16
CA PHE A 240 -1.67 22.13 8.96
C PHE A 240 -3.16 22.40 8.68
N PHE A 241 -3.81 23.13 9.57
CA PHE A 241 -5.24 23.44 9.49
C PHE A 241 -5.43 24.93 9.72
N THR A 242 -6.36 25.55 9.02
CA THR A 242 -6.72 26.95 9.22
C THR A 242 -8.23 27.09 9.37
N GLY A 243 -8.66 28.07 10.14
CA GLY A 243 -10.05 28.40 10.43
C GLY A 243 -10.20 28.85 11.86
N ASP A 244 -10.69 30.07 12.05
CA ASP A 244 -10.90 30.68 13.40
C ASP A 244 -11.99 29.94 14.19
N GLU A 245 -12.83 29.15 13.50
CA GLU A 245 -13.83 28.30 14.11
C GLU A 245 -13.23 27.03 14.74
N LEU A 246 -11.96 26.70 14.47
CA LEU A 246 -11.38 25.42 14.89
C LEU A 246 -10.89 25.47 16.34
N THR A 247 -11.34 24.49 17.13
CA THR A 247 -10.91 24.26 18.52
C THR A 247 -10.34 22.86 18.67
N MET A 248 -9.34 22.70 19.52
CA MET A 248 -8.78 21.37 19.78
C MET A 248 -9.66 20.57 20.75
N PRO A 249 -9.83 19.26 20.52
CA PRO A 249 -10.46 18.38 21.50
C PRO A 249 -9.78 18.47 22.86
N GLY A 250 -10.58 18.58 23.91
CA GLY A 250 -10.10 18.82 25.28
C GLY A 250 -10.16 20.29 25.73
N GLU A 251 -10.29 21.21 24.80
CA GLU A 251 -10.51 22.62 25.08
C GLU A 251 -12.01 22.96 25.10
N PRO A 252 -12.48 23.94 25.90
CA PRO A 252 -13.86 24.38 25.88
C PRO A 252 -14.26 24.94 24.51
N LEU A 253 -15.41 24.50 24.00
CA LEU A 253 -15.94 24.96 22.72
C LEU A 253 -16.54 26.37 22.88
N LYS A 254 -16.02 27.31 22.14
CA LYS A 254 -16.56 28.70 22.10
C LYS A 254 -17.84 28.75 21.23
N PRO A 255 -18.75 29.70 21.45
CA PRO A 255 -19.89 29.88 20.54
C PRO A 255 -19.42 30.10 19.10
N GLY A 256 -19.99 29.33 18.16
CA GLY A 256 -19.61 29.36 16.74
C GLY A 256 -18.41 28.49 16.35
N ALA A 257 -17.68 27.94 17.33
CA ALA A 257 -16.53 27.07 17.07
C ALA A 257 -16.94 25.60 16.92
N ILE A 258 -16.07 24.82 16.27
CA ILE A 258 -16.18 23.37 16.09
C ILE A 258 -14.87 22.69 16.45
N TYR A 259 -14.92 21.42 16.84
CA TYR A 259 -13.69 20.66 17.04
C TYR A 259 -13.03 20.27 15.72
N ASN A 260 -11.71 20.42 15.65
CA ASN A 260 -10.89 20.05 14.48
C ASN A 260 -10.78 18.53 14.32
N SER A 261 -11.82 17.88 13.80
CA SER A 261 -11.82 16.44 13.52
C SER A 261 -10.92 16.07 12.34
N ASN A 262 -10.75 16.97 11.36
CA ASN A 262 -9.94 16.70 10.16
C ASN A 262 -8.47 16.44 10.51
N ARG A 263 -7.92 17.12 11.53
CA ARG A 263 -6.55 16.89 12.00
C ARG A 263 -6.32 15.43 12.38
N PHE A 264 -7.23 14.84 13.12
CA PHE A 264 -7.13 13.44 13.56
C PHE A 264 -7.32 12.47 12.38
N THR A 265 -8.32 12.74 11.55
CA THR A 265 -8.62 11.89 10.38
C THR A 265 -7.45 11.88 9.39
N LEU A 266 -6.97 13.05 8.97
CA LEU A 266 -5.92 13.15 7.95
C LEU A 266 -4.57 12.66 8.48
N THR A 267 -4.21 12.97 9.72
CA THR A 267 -2.98 12.45 10.35
C THR A 267 -3.03 10.92 10.48
N GLY A 268 -4.19 10.35 10.84
CA GLY A 268 -4.40 8.91 10.88
C GLY A 268 -4.22 8.26 9.52
N LEU A 269 -4.82 8.81 8.47
CA LEU A 269 -4.70 8.33 7.09
C LEU A 269 -3.25 8.40 6.57
N LEU A 270 -2.54 9.49 6.84
CA LEU A 270 -1.14 9.65 6.46
C LEU A 270 -0.24 8.61 7.14
N ARG A 271 -0.46 8.36 8.44
CA ARG A 271 0.28 7.34 9.19
C ARG A 271 0.00 5.92 8.69
N ASN A 272 -1.24 5.60 8.35
CA ASN A 272 -1.60 4.31 7.75
C ASN A 272 -0.90 4.07 6.40
N LEU A 273 -0.67 5.14 5.61
CA LEU A 273 0.09 5.07 4.37
C LEU A 273 1.61 4.98 4.61
N GLY A 274 2.07 5.05 5.86
CA GLY A 274 3.47 4.96 6.23
C GLY A 274 4.27 6.24 5.99
N CYS A 275 3.61 7.40 5.90
CA CYS A 275 4.28 8.70 5.76
C CYS A 275 4.98 9.12 7.06
N ASP A 276 6.04 9.90 6.91
CA ASP A 276 6.66 10.67 8.00
C ASP A 276 5.91 12.02 8.11
N VAL A 277 5.16 12.21 9.20
CA VAL A 277 4.19 13.29 9.33
C VAL A 277 4.63 14.32 10.36
N THR A 278 4.81 15.56 9.93
CA THR A 278 4.97 16.74 10.81
C THR A 278 3.66 17.50 10.86
N ASP A 279 3.11 17.63 12.07
CA ASP A 279 1.84 18.28 12.32
C ASP A 279 2.08 19.70 12.87
N TYR A 280 1.80 20.72 12.06
CA TYR A 280 1.93 22.14 12.40
C TYR A 280 0.71 22.68 13.18
N GLY A 281 -0.32 21.87 13.40
CA GLY A 281 -1.50 22.25 14.18
C GLY A 281 -2.43 23.20 13.45
N ILE A 282 -3.09 24.05 14.21
CA ILE A 282 -3.95 25.14 13.71
C ILE A 282 -3.09 26.37 13.51
N VAL A 283 -2.93 26.78 12.25
CA VAL A 283 -2.23 28.01 11.87
C VAL A 283 -3.24 29.17 11.90
N PRO A 284 -2.92 30.31 12.51
CA PRO A 284 -3.80 31.49 12.48
C PRO A 284 -4.18 31.85 11.03
N ASP A 285 -5.46 32.23 10.82
CA ASP A 285 -5.96 32.60 9.50
C ASP A 285 -5.46 34.01 9.09
N GLN A 286 -4.15 34.09 8.90
CA GLN A 286 -3.39 35.29 8.56
C GLN A 286 -2.37 34.99 7.47
N LEU A 287 -2.26 35.85 6.47
CA LEU A 287 -1.39 35.68 5.32
C LEU A 287 0.07 35.41 5.72
N ASP A 288 0.64 36.21 6.61
CA ASP A 288 2.05 36.09 6.98
C ASP A 288 2.35 34.85 7.80
N ALA A 289 1.44 34.44 8.71
CA ALA A 289 1.54 33.19 9.46
C ALA A 289 1.50 31.96 8.52
N THR A 290 0.56 31.96 7.59
CA THR A 290 0.43 30.89 6.58
C THR A 290 1.67 30.83 5.67
N ARG A 291 2.19 31.98 5.21
CA ARG A 291 3.42 32.03 4.40
C ARG A 291 4.64 31.51 5.16
N ALA A 292 4.78 31.88 6.44
CA ALA A 292 5.88 31.39 7.28
C ALA A 292 5.83 29.85 7.41
N THR A 293 4.65 29.31 7.73
CA THR A 293 4.43 27.85 7.81
C THR A 293 4.74 27.15 6.48
N LEU A 294 4.29 27.71 5.35
CA LEU A 294 4.56 27.13 4.03
C LEU A 294 6.06 27.07 3.71
N ARG A 295 6.81 28.13 3.99
CA ARG A 295 8.26 28.16 3.78
C ARG A 295 9.01 27.14 4.63
N GLU A 296 8.67 27.08 5.93
CA GLU A 296 9.28 26.12 6.86
C GLU A 296 8.95 24.68 6.44
N ALA A 297 7.69 24.40 6.14
CA ALA A 297 7.25 23.08 5.69
C ALA A 297 7.91 22.68 4.37
N ALA A 298 8.00 23.57 3.38
CA ALA A 298 8.58 23.27 2.08
C ALA A 298 10.07 22.89 2.16
N ALA A 299 10.82 23.46 3.11
CA ALA A 299 12.25 23.19 3.26
C ALA A 299 12.53 21.70 3.58
N GLN A 300 11.63 21.01 4.28
CA GLN A 300 11.90 19.66 4.83
C GLN A 300 10.96 18.55 4.32
N HIS A 301 9.86 18.91 3.66
CA HIS A 301 8.81 17.94 3.29
C HIS A 301 8.66 17.78 1.77
N ASP A 302 8.09 16.65 1.38
CA ASP A 302 7.79 16.35 -0.03
C ASP A 302 6.39 16.86 -0.41
N LEU A 303 5.47 16.85 0.56
CA LEU A 303 4.10 17.31 0.41
C LEU A 303 3.69 18.17 1.62
N ILE A 304 3.00 19.26 1.34
CA ILE A 304 2.27 20.07 2.31
C ILE A 304 0.78 19.82 2.07
N LEU A 305 0.08 19.39 3.12
CA LEU A 305 -1.35 19.09 3.09
C LEU A 305 -2.10 20.02 4.04
N THR A 306 -3.18 20.64 3.59
CA THR A 306 -4.09 21.41 4.47
C THR A 306 -5.53 21.00 4.26
N SER A 307 -6.38 21.25 5.25
CA SER A 307 -7.84 21.16 5.14
C SER A 307 -8.45 22.42 5.71
N GLY A 308 -9.29 23.07 4.92
CA GLY A 308 -9.78 24.44 5.14
C GLY A 308 -9.00 25.45 4.31
N GLY A 309 -9.49 26.68 4.20
CA GLY A 309 -8.83 27.78 3.53
C GLY A 309 -8.60 27.62 2.02
N VAL A 310 -9.30 26.71 1.34
CA VAL A 310 -9.15 26.45 -0.10
C VAL A 310 -10.45 26.67 -0.88
N SER A 311 -11.35 27.47 -0.35
CA SER A 311 -12.57 27.87 -1.01
C SER A 311 -12.37 29.18 -1.79
N VAL A 312 -13.42 29.73 -2.37
CA VAL A 312 -13.43 31.03 -3.06
C VAL A 312 -13.91 32.17 -2.14
N GLY A 313 -13.79 32.00 -0.82
CA GLY A 313 -14.19 32.99 0.19
C GLY A 313 -13.20 34.17 0.25
N GLU A 314 -13.69 35.34 0.66
CA GLU A 314 -12.89 36.57 0.77
C GLU A 314 -11.85 36.51 1.90
N GLU A 315 -12.04 35.63 2.90
CA GLU A 315 -11.15 35.42 4.05
C GLU A 315 -10.20 34.23 3.90
N ASP A 316 -9.97 33.75 2.67
CA ASP A 316 -9.11 32.61 2.39
C ASP A 316 -7.67 33.03 2.14
N HIS A 317 -6.82 32.94 3.18
CA HIS A 317 -5.41 33.31 3.11
C HIS A 317 -4.48 32.22 2.56
N VAL A 318 -4.93 30.97 2.44
CA VAL A 318 -4.09 29.87 1.97
C VAL A 318 -3.70 30.06 0.51
N ARG A 319 -4.68 30.39 -0.35
CA ARG A 319 -4.42 30.60 -1.77
C ARG A 319 -3.40 31.70 -2.03
N PRO A 320 -3.56 32.94 -1.55
CA PRO A 320 -2.59 34.01 -1.78
C PRO A 320 -1.22 33.69 -1.13
N ALA A 321 -1.18 32.96 -0.02
CA ALA A 321 0.07 32.52 0.58
C ALA A 321 0.84 31.54 -0.32
N VAL A 322 0.16 30.55 -0.89
CA VAL A 322 0.80 29.58 -1.82
C VAL A 322 1.20 30.26 -3.13
N GLU A 323 0.40 31.21 -3.65
CA GLU A 323 0.76 31.99 -4.84
C GLU A 323 2.02 32.84 -4.62
N ALA A 324 2.21 33.40 -3.42
CA ALA A 324 3.39 34.17 -3.06
C ALA A 324 4.65 33.28 -2.92
N GLU A 325 4.52 32.08 -2.35
CA GLU A 325 5.63 31.18 -2.06
C GLU A 325 5.88 30.14 -3.17
N GLY A 326 4.98 30.03 -4.16
CA GLY A 326 5.08 29.01 -5.20
C GLY A 326 4.09 29.23 -6.35
N HIS A 327 3.31 28.21 -6.63
CA HIS A 327 2.19 28.25 -7.58
C HIS A 327 1.07 27.32 -7.12
N ILE A 328 -0.17 27.65 -7.48
CA ILE A 328 -1.35 26.88 -7.14
C ILE A 328 -2.37 26.92 -8.29
N GLY A 329 -2.97 25.77 -8.56
CA GLY A 329 -4.17 25.64 -9.37
C GLY A 329 -5.36 25.27 -8.50
N MET A 330 -6.48 25.96 -8.69
CA MET A 330 -7.74 25.68 -7.99
C MET A 330 -8.66 24.89 -8.91
N TRP A 331 -9.00 23.68 -8.53
CA TRP A 331 -9.88 22.84 -9.31
C TRP A 331 -11.26 22.69 -8.68
N GLN A 332 -12.26 22.72 -9.53
CA GLN A 332 -13.59 22.26 -9.17
C GLN A 332 -13.79 20.90 -9.80
N ILE A 333 -13.72 19.86 -8.99
CA ILE A 333 -13.88 18.48 -9.43
C ILE A 333 -15.37 18.14 -9.51
N ALA A 334 -15.78 17.47 -10.57
CA ALA A 334 -17.15 17.00 -10.77
C ALA A 334 -17.45 15.76 -9.89
N MET A 335 -17.27 15.92 -8.57
CA MET A 335 -17.53 14.88 -7.56
C MET A 335 -18.41 15.38 -6.42
N LYS A 336 -19.00 14.42 -5.68
CA LYS A 336 -19.82 14.65 -4.49
C LYS A 336 -19.63 13.48 -3.50
N PRO A 337 -19.19 13.78 -2.25
CA PRO A 337 -18.73 15.06 -1.72
C PRO A 337 -17.34 15.42 -2.22
N GLY A 338 -16.87 16.68 -2.03
CA GLY A 338 -15.47 17.06 -2.22
C GLY A 338 -15.15 17.85 -3.48
N LYS A 339 -16.04 18.79 -3.88
CA LYS A 339 -15.90 19.59 -5.08
C LYS A 339 -14.59 20.40 -5.19
N PRO A 340 -14.13 21.18 -4.18
CA PRO A 340 -12.89 21.96 -4.31
C PRO A 340 -11.66 21.09 -4.02
N LEU A 341 -10.61 21.25 -4.82
CA LEU A 341 -9.26 20.76 -4.58
C LEU A 341 -8.26 21.81 -5.03
N ALA A 342 -7.30 22.15 -4.19
CA ALA A 342 -6.15 22.94 -4.57
C ALA A 342 -4.93 22.04 -4.77
N PHE A 343 -4.22 22.19 -5.89
CA PHE A 343 -2.99 21.49 -6.18
C PHE A 343 -1.93 22.46 -6.68
N GLY A 344 -0.72 22.35 -6.18
CA GLY A 344 0.37 23.22 -6.52
C GLY A 344 1.68 22.80 -5.92
N ALA A 345 2.60 23.76 -5.77
CA ALA A 345 3.87 23.55 -5.12
C ALA A 345 4.41 24.83 -4.49
N VAL A 346 5.22 24.67 -3.44
CA VAL A 346 5.89 25.73 -2.69
C VAL A 346 7.40 25.57 -2.87
N ARG A 347 8.12 26.67 -3.16
CA ARG A 347 9.57 26.68 -3.33
C ARG A 347 10.28 26.31 -2.02
N ARG A 348 11.36 25.55 -2.09
CA ARG A 348 12.16 25.13 -0.91
C ARG A 348 13.07 26.23 -0.34
N GLY A 349 13.00 27.42 -0.86
CA GLY A 349 13.83 28.57 -0.48
C GLY A 349 14.35 29.32 -1.69
N ALA A 350 14.89 30.52 -1.50
CA ALA A 350 15.35 31.39 -2.59
C ALA A 350 16.58 30.80 -3.33
N ASN A 351 17.39 30.01 -2.62
CA ASN A 351 18.68 29.47 -3.12
C ASN A 351 18.68 27.93 -3.29
N GLU A 352 17.60 27.23 -2.97
CA GLU A 352 17.50 25.78 -3.09
C GLU A 352 16.74 25.38 -4.34
N ALA A 353 17.36 24.49 -5.14
CA ALA A 353 16.67 23.90 -6.27
C ALA A 353 15.65 22.88 -5.77
N GLY A 354 14.37 23.12 -6.06
CA GLY A 354 13.29 22.17 -5.75
C GLY A 354 12.08 22.83 -5.14
N GLN A 355 11.05 22.03 -4.98
CA GLN A 355 9.78 22.46 -4.40
C GLN A 355 9.11 21.29 -3.66
N ALA A 356 8.28 21.60 -2.68
CA ALA A 356 7.37 20.68 -2.05
C ALA A 356 6.01 20.78 -2.75
N PHE A 357 5.36 19.65 -2.98
CA PHE A 357 3.98 19.67 -3.46
C PHE A 357 3.06 20.27 -2.42
N PHE A 358 1.98 20.88 -2.89
CA PHE A 358 0.92 21.41 -2.05
C PHE A 358 -0.43 20.82 -2.47
N ILE A 359 -1.19 20.29 -1.51
CA ILE A 359 -2.58 19.85 -1.71
C ILE A 359 -3.45 20.49 -0.61
N GLY A 360 -4.49 21.20 -1.04
CA GLY A 360 -5.50 21.78 -0.16
C GLY A 360 -6.83 21.04 -0.31
N LEU A 361 -7.36 20.54 0.81
CA LEU A 361 -8.59 19.77 0.89
C LEU A 361 -9.77 20.63 1.39
N PRO A 362 -11.03 20.25 1.08
CA PRO A 362 -12.21 20.89 1.62
C PRO A 362 -12.24 20.88 3.16
N GLY A 363 -12.85 21.90 3.78
CA GLY A 363 -13.04 21.98 5.25
C GLY A 363 -14.06 20.94 5.77
N ASN A 364 -15.13 20.61 5.00
CA ASN A 364 -16.12 19.63 5.42
C ASN A 364 -15.51 18.24 5.62
N PRO A 365 -15.74 17.54 6.76
CA PRO A 365 -14.99 16.35 7.15
C PRO A 365 -15.14 15.17 6.18
N VAL A 366 -16.33 14.87 5.69
CA VAL A 366 -16.53 13.78 4.72
C VAL A 366 -15.96 14.15 3.36
N SER A 367 -16.05 15.43 2.96
CA SER A 367 -15.39 15.90 1.74
C SER A 367 -13.89 15.71 1.81
N SER A 368 -13.27 16.15 2.90
CA SER A 368 -11.83 16.01 3.14
C SER A 368 -11.41 14.54 3.12
N PHE A 369 -12.14 13.67 3.83
CA PHE A 369 -11.91 12.23 3.88
C PHE A 369 -11.97 11.59 2.49
N VAL A 370 -13.08 11.76 1.76
CA VAL A 370 -13.27 11.14 0.44
C VAL A 370 -12.26 11.69 -0.58
N THR A 371 -12.00 13.00 -0.57
CA THR A 371 -11.01 13.63 -1.45
C THR A 371 -9.60 13.11 -1.15
N PHE A 372 -9.25 12.91 0.12
CA PHE A 372 -7.98 12.28 0.51
C PHE A 372 -7.86 10.87 -0.08
N LEU A 373 -8.86 10.02 0.11
CA LEU A 373 -8.85 8.63 -0.36
C LEU A 373 -8.69 8.51 -1.88
N LEU A 374 -9.35 9.40 -2.63
CA LEU A 374 -9.39 9.32 -4.09
C LEU A 374 -8.23 10.03 -4.80
N PHE A 375 -7.60 11.03 -4.16
CA PHE A 375 -6.58 11.86 -4.82
C PHE A 375 -5.26 11.89 -4.04
N VAL A 376 -5.28 12.15 -2.73
CA VAL A 376 -4.04 12.26 -1.94
C VAL A 376 -3.39 10.89 -1.74
N ARG A 377 -4.19 9.87 -1.42
CA ARG A 377 -3.68 8.50 -1.26
C ARG A 377 -2.94 7.99 -2.51
N PRO A 378 -3.55 7.96 -3.71
CA PRO A 378 -2.84 7.47 -4.88
C PRO A 378 -1.63 8.34 -5.26
N PHE A 379 -1.68 9.65 -5.01
CA PHE A 379 -0.55 10.56 -5.18
C PHE A 379 0.63 10.17 -4.26
N LEU A 380 0.38 9.98 -2.96
CA LEU A 380 1.38 9.57 -1.99
C LEU A 380 1.97 8.17 -2.29
N LEU A 381 1.12 7.23 -2.66
CA LEU A 381 1.56 5.90 -3.07
C LEU A 381 2.47 5.96 -4.31
N ARG A 382 2.15 6.83 -5.26
CA ARG A 382 3.01 7.06 -6.44
C ARG A 382 4.34 7.69 -6.05
N LEU A 383 4.36 8.69 -5.17
CA LEU A 383 5.60 9.26 -4.63
C LEU A 383 6.45 8.22 -3.89
N ALA A 384 5.81 7.33 -3.15
CA ALA A 384 6.49 6.21 -2.48
C ALA A 384 7.02 5.14 -3.46
N GLY A 385 6.67 5.23 -4.75
CA GLY A 385 7.11 4.30 -5.78
C GLY A 385 6.22 3.08 -5.99
N VAL A 386 4.99 3.07 -5.43
CA VAL A 386 4.04 1.95 -5.64
C VAL A 386 3.64 1.87 -7.11
N ALA A 387 3.76 0.67 -7.70
CA ALA A 387 3.49 0.43 -9.11
C ALA A 387 2.00 0.60 -9.45
N HIS A 388 1.11 0.05 -8.63
CA HIS A 388 -0.33 0.07 -8.83
C HIS A 388 -1.05 0.79 -7.68
N VAL A 389 -1.52 2.01 -7.93
CA VAL A 389 -2.13 2.88 -6.91
C VAL A 389 -3.66 2.84 -6.90
N SER A 390 -4.29 2.28 -7.93
CA SER A 390 -5.75 2.18 -8.03
C SER A 390 -6.29 1.15 -7.04
N PRO A 391 -7.35 1.48 -6.27
CA PRO A 391 -7.99 0.53 -5.38
C PRO A 391 -8.78 -0.52 -6.19
N ARG A 392 -8.89 -1.72 -5.66
CA ARG A 392 -9.78 -2.74 -6.18
C ARG A 392 -11.22 -2.38 -5.84
N ALA A 393 -12.11 -2.57 -6.80
CA ALA A 393 -13.54 -2.40 -6.59
C ALA A 393 -14.25 -3.74 -6.74
N LEU A 394 -15.34 -3.89 -6.00
CA LEU A 394 -16.24 -5.04 -6.04
C LEU A 394 -17.52 -4.65 -6.78
N SER A 395 -18.12 -5.60 -7.47
CA SER A 395 -19.46 -5.48 -8.04
C SER A 395 -20.45 -6.09 -7.07
N LEU A 396 -21.23 -5.26 -6.36
CA LEU A 396 -22.17 -5.70 -5.33
C LEU A 396 -23.58 -5.19 -5.63
N ARG A 397 -24.58 -5.93 -5.16
CA ARG A 397 -26.00 -5.60 -5.31
C ARG A 397 -26.37 -4.46 -4.36
N ALA A 398 -27.06 -3.44 -4.87
CA ALA A 398 -27.67 -2.40 -4.07
C ALA A 398 -29.02 -2.91 -3.50
N ASP A 399 -29.15 -2.95 -2.18
CA ASP A 399 -30.42 -3.29 -1.51
C ASP A 399 -31.19 -2.03 -1.08
N PHE A 400 -31.01 -0.95 -1.83
CA PHE A 400 -31.63 0.37 -1.66
C PHE A 400 -31.98 1.00 -3.02
N THR A 401 -32.74 2.10 -2.98
CA THR A 401 -33.05 2.89 -4.16
C THR A 401 -32.57 4.32 -3.96
N GLN A 402 -31.80 4.85 -4.92
CA GLN A 402 -31.36 6.25 -5.00
C GLN A 402 -32.05 6.89 -6.23
N THR A 403 -33.14 7.60 -5.98
CA THR A 403 -33.98 8.18 -7.05
C THR A 403 -33.46 9.50 -7.60
N LYS A 404 -32.59 10.20 -6.85
CA LYS A 404 -32.04 11.50 -7.27
C LYS A 404 -30.62 11.29 -7.79
N SER A 405 -30.41 11.57 -9.07
CA SER A 405 -29.09 11.63 -9.66
C SER A 405 -28.44 13.00 -9.44
N ASP A 406 -27.10 13.03 -9.45
CA ASP A 406 -26.30 14.27 -9.49
C ASP A 406 -25.53 14.32 -10.81
N ARG A 407 -25.30 15.51 -11.36
CA ARG A 407 -24.45 15.70 -12.55
C ARG A 407 -22.98 15.42 -12.32
N ARG A 408 -22.59 15.23 -11.08
CA ARG A 408 -21.24 14.88 -10.62
C ARG A 408 -21.18 13.40 -10.30
N ASN A 409 -19.98 12.85 -10.32
CA ASN A 409 -19.72 11.51 -9.78
C ASN A 409 -20.01 11.50 -8.26
N GLU A 410 -20.87 10.61 -7.79
CA GLU A 410 -21.23 10.52 -6.38
C GLU A 410 -20.47 9.36 -5.70
N PHE A 411 -19.83 9.65 -4.59
CA PHE A 411 -19.17 8.66 -3.72
C PHE A 411 -20.01 8.45 -2.47
N LEU A 412 -20.90 7.45 -2.54
CA LEU A 412 -21.93 7.20 -1.53
C LEU A 412 -21.39 6.25 -0.46
N ARG A 413 -21.53 6.61 0.83
CA ARG A 413 -21.12 5.74 1.94
C ARG A 413 -22.13 4.61 2.09
N ALA A 414 -21.62 3.40 2.01
CA ALA A 414 -22.40 2.17 2.07
C ALA A 414 -21.69 1.12 2.92
N ARG A 415 -22.45 0.15 3.41
CA ARG A 415 -21.91 -1.03 4.10
C ARG A 415 -22.49 -2.29 3.51
N VAL A 416 -21.77 -3.39 3.66
CA VAL A 416 -22.22 -4.72 3.29
C VAL A 416 -23.20 -5.22 4.33
N ASN A 417 -24.38 -5.63 3.90
CA ASN A 417 -25.40 -6.18 4.79
C ASN A 417 -25.27 -7.71 4.92
N PRO A 418 -25.97 -8.34 5.90
CA PRO A 418 -25.89 -9.79 6.09
C PRO A 418 -26.35 -10.64 4.89
N ALA A 419 -27.10 -10.08 3.95
CA ALA A 419 -27.53 -10.75 2.71
C ALA A 419 -26.50 -10.61 1.57
N GLY A 420 -25.34 -10.02 1.85
CA GLY A 420 -24.24 -9.81 0.87
C GLY A 420 -24.51 -8.68 -0.12
N GLY A 421 -25.56 -7.89 0.06
CA GLY A 421 -25.82 -6.66 -0.68
C GLY A 421 -25.30 -5.42 0.07
N LEU A 422 -25.65 -4.25 -0.42
CA LEU A 422 -25.26 -2.96 0.14
C LEU A 422 -26.45 -2.21 0.73
N ASP A 423 -26.28 -1.73 1.96
CA ASP A 423 -27.13 -0.69 2.56
C ASP A 423 -26.51 0.69 2.32
N LEU A 424 -27.36 1.67 2.04
CA LEU A 424 -26.93 3.07 1.89
C LEU A 424 -27.09 3.80 3.24
N PHE A 425 -26.07 4.58 3.65
CA PHE A 425 -26.26 5.48 4.81
C PHE A 425 -27.32 6.54 4.50
N SER A 426 -28.25 6.78 5.43
CA SER A 426 -29.43 7.61 5.18
C SER A 426 -29.13 9.08 4.84
N ASN A 427 -28.02 9.62 5.37
CA ASN A 427 -27.61 11.01 5.16
C ASN A 427 -26.23 11.11 4.49
N GLN A 428 -26.23 11.37 3.19
CA GLN A 428 -25.01 11.48 2.36
C GLN A 428 -24.38 12.87 2.39
N SER A 429 -24.72 13.75 3.35
CA SER A 429 -24.11 15.09 3.47
C SER A 429 -22.62 15.02 3.74
N SER A 430 -21.90 16.05 3.26
CA SER A 430 -20.44 16.22 3.43
C SER A 430 -19.99 16.52 4.87
N ALA A 431 -20.93 16.89 5.75
CA ALA A 431 -20.65 17.17 7.15
C ALA A 431 -20.90 16.00 8.10
N VAL A 432 -21.50 14.89 7.63
CA VAL A 432 -21.96 13.78 8.46
C VAL A 432 -20.85 12.73 8.62
N LEU A 433 -19.87 13.02 9.47
CA LEU A 433 -18.69 12.19 9.71
C LEU A 433 -19.04 10.77 10.19
N THR A 434 -20.15 10.59 10.92
CA THR A 434 -20.63 9.26 11.36
C THR A 434 -20.81 8.28 10.20
N SER A 435 -21.11 8.78 8.98
CA SER A 435 -21.28 7.94 7.79
C SER A 435 -19.99 7.21 7.38
N THR A 436 -18.80 7.76 7.70
CA THR A 436 -17.50 7.16 7.36
C THR A 436 -17.07 6.07 8.35
N VAL A 437 -17.61 6.11 9.57
CA VAL A 437 -17.40 5.08 10.60
C VAL A 437 -18.42 3.94 10.46
N TRP A 438 -19.67 4.28 10.06
CA TRP A 438 -20.71 3.30 9.84
C TRP A 438 -20.49 2.46 8.57
N GLY A 439 -19.97 3.08 7.50
CA GLY A 439 -19.78 2.44 6.20
C GLY A 439 -18.56 1.52 6.16
N ASP A 440 -18.63 0.49 5.33
CA ASP A 440 -17.49 -0.38 4.99
C ASP A 440 -16.74 0.10 3.75
N GLY A 441 -17.29 1.10 3.02
CA GLY A 441 -16.71 1.63 1.81
C GLY A 441 -17.59 2.70 1.14
N ILE A 442 -17.26 2.97 -0.11
CA ILE A 442 -17.97 3.94 -0.95
C ILE A 442 -18.43 3.29 -2.25
N ILE A 443 -19.63 3.65 -2.68
CA ILE A 443 -20.12 3.34 -4.03
C ILE A 443 -19.65 4.45 -4.96
N ASP A 444 -19.01 4.07 -6.05
CA ASP A 444 -18.64 4.96 -7.15
C ASP A 444 -19.82 5.04 -8.14
N ASN A 445 -20.70 6.02 -7.94
CA ASN A 445 -21.90 6.22 -8.74
C ASN A 445 -21.64 7.25 -9.86
N PRO A 446 -21.73 6.86 -11.14
CA PRO A 446 -21.45 7.75 -12.25
C PRO A 446 -22.36 8.98 -12.30
N PRO A 447 -21.94 10.07 -12.99
CA PRO A 447 -22.80 11.24 -13.19
C PRO A 447 -24.15 10.90 -13.83
N ASN A 448 -25.20 11.56 -13.36
CA ASN A 448 -26.58 11.42 -13.84
C ASN A 448 -27.20 10.02 -13.71
N HIS A 449 -26.61 9.16 -12.88
CA HIS A 449 -27.10 7.81 -12.66
C HIS A 449 -27.93 7.72 -11.38
N THR A 450 -29.09 7.08 -11.46
CA THR A 450 -29.94 6.66 -10.33
C THR A 450 -29.69 5.19 -10.05
N ILE A 451 -29.82 4.75 -8.81
CA ILE A 451 -29.61 3.35 -8.46
C ILE A 451 -30.97 2.75 -8.07
N SER A 452 -31.29 1.61 -8.68
CA SER A 452 -32.48 0.80 -8.34
C SER A 452 -32.11 -0.36 -7.41
N ALA A 453 -33.01 -0.73 -6.52
CA ALA A 453 -32.81 -1.92 -5.70
C ALA A 453 -32.65 -3.17 -6.58
N GLY A 454 -31.64 -4.00 -6.29
CA GLY A 454 -31.25 -5.15 -7.11
C GLY A 454 -30.16 -4.87 -8.14
N GLU A 455 -29.85 -3.61 -8.40
CA GLU A 455 -28.80 -3.22 -9.35
C GLU A 455 -27.41 -3.55 -8.82
N ILE A 456 -26.49 -3.95 -9.73
CA ILE A 456 -25.09 -4.16 -9.41
C ILE A 456 -24.33 -2.85 -9.54
N VAL A 457 -23.74 -2.40 -8.43
CA VAL A 457 -22.98 -1.14 -8.35
C VAL A 457 -21.50 -1.38 -8.07
N ARG A 458 -20.67 -0.39 -8.43
CA ARG A 458 -19.24 -0.41 -8.15
C ARG A 458 -18.97 0.04 -6.72
N PHE A 459 -18.54 -0.87 -5.85
CA PHE A 459 -18.21 -0.63 -4.45
C PHE A 459 -16.70 -0.69 -4.22
N ILE A 460 -16.14 0.31 -3.56
CA ILE A 460 -14.72 0.37 -3.18
C ILE A 460 -14.65 0.24 -1.66
N PRO A 461 -14.17 -0.91 -1.13
CA PRO A 461 -14.08 -1.11 0.31
C PRO A 461 -13.06 -0.16 0.96
N PHE A 462 -13.31 0.25 2.19
CA PHE A 462 -12.34 1.05 2.96
C PHE A 462 -11.04 0.28 3.25
N THR A 463 -11.06 -1.04 3.28
CA THR A 463 -9.85 -1.88 3.38
C THR A 463 -8.89 -1.69 2.20
N GLU A 464 -9.38 -1.28 1.04
CA GLU A 464 -8.57 -0.94 -0.14
C GLU A 464 -8.09 0.53 -0.15
N LEU A 465 -8.67 1.37 0.68
CA LEU A 465 -8.48 2.82 0.67
C LEU A 465 -7.74 3.35 1.90
N LEU A 466 -7.85 2.68 3.05
CA LEU A 466 -7.28 3.17 4.31
C LEU A 466 -5.80 2.75 4.52
N TYR A 467 -5.33 1.79 3.72
CA TYR A 467 -3.99 1.22 3.85
C TYR A 467 -3.19 1.33 2.56
#